data_12c1f32af1628efea6d217af98e75a24
#
_entry.id   12c1f32af1628efea6d217af98e75a24
#
_cell.length_a   1.000
_cell.length_b   1.000
_cell.length_c   1.000
_cell.angle_alpha   90.00
_cell.angle_beta   90.00
_cell.angle_gamma   90.00
#
_symmetry.space_group_name_H-M   'P 1'
#
loop_
_entity.id
_entity.type
_entity.pdbx_description
1 polymer ?
#
loop_
_entity_poly.entity_id
_entity_poly.type
_entity_poly.pdbx_seq_one_letter_code
_entity_poly.pdbx_strand_id
1 'polypeptide(L)'
;YRPGPMSMDSHTNYAKRKNGLQKITPIHPELEEPLKQVLDETYGLIIYQEQVQSAARILAGYSLGKADVLRRAMGKKKPEVLAKEKVPFFAGMKEHGYSEEASQAVWDILVPFSGYAFNKAHSAAYGLISYWTAYLKTHYPVEFMAALLQGAATNKDKTALYLGEARRMGIQVLSPDVNESVYEYSAVGDVVRFGLGAIRNVGDKAVA
;
A
#
# COMPACT_ATOMS: atom_id res chain seq x y z
N TYR A 1 3.74 -0.69 -4.32
CA TYR A 1 5.03 -0.34 -4.94
C TYR A 1 4.88 0.81 -5.92
N ARG A 2 5.91 1.64 -6.05
CA ARG A 2 5.96 2.80 -6.93
C ARG A 2 6.98 2.56 -8.05
N PRO A 3 6.94 3.30 -9.18
CA PRO A 3 7.86 3.10 -10.31
C PRO A 3 9.35 3.04 -9.95
N GLY A 4 9.81 3.85 -8.99
CA GLY A 4 11.22 3.81 -8.54
C GLY A 4 11.63 2.45 -7.99
N PRO A 5 11.02 1.95 -6.91
CA PRO A 5 11.27 0.60 -6.40
C PRO A 5 11.00 -0.52 -7.42
N MET A 6 10.02 -0.35 -8.31
CA MET A 6 9.73 -1.33 -9.35
C MET A 6 10.83 -1.40 -10.41
N SER A 7 11.42 -0.26 -10.80
CA SER A 7 12.55 -0.23 -11.74
C SER A 7 13.83 -0.88 -11.19
N MET A 8 13.92 -1.06 -9.87
CA MET A 8 14.99 -1.77 -9.17
C MET A 8 14.61 -3.22 -8.80
N ASP A 9 13.56 -3.77 -9.39
CA ASP A 9 13.02 -5.09 -9.07
C ASP A 9 12.71 -5.33 -7.58
N SER A 10 12.51 -4.26 -6.81
CA SER A 10 12.28 -4.36 -5.35
C SER A 10 11.04 -5.20 -5.01
N HIS A 11 10.00 -5.17 -5.83
CA HIS A 11 8.79 -5.97 -5.63
C HIS A 11 9.06 -7.48 -5.81
N THR A 12 9.85 -7.85 -6.83
CA THR A 12 10.27 -9.24 -7.06
C THR A 12 11.21 -9.72 -5.96
N ASN A 13 12.20 -8.89 -5.61
CA ASN A 13 13.15 -9.20 -4.55
C ASN A 13 12.45 -9.34 -3.19
N TYR A 14 11.49 -8.47 -2.89
CA TYR A 14 10.67 -8.58 -1.68
C TYR A 14 9.94 -9.93 -1.62
N ALA A 15 9.24 -10.30 -2.68
CA ALA A 15 8.51 -11.55 -2.74
C ALA A 15 9.44 -12.77 -2.59
N LYS A 16 10.58 -12.78 -3.29
CA LYS A 16 11.57 -13.86 -3.20
C LYS A 16 12.17 -13.97 -1.80
N ARG A 17 12.59 -12.85 -1.19
CA ARG A 17 13.19 -12.82 0.16
C ARG A 17 12.17 -13.24 1.22
N LYS A 18 10.94 -12.73 1.15
CA LYS A 18 9.84 -13.12 2.04
C LYS A 18 9.56 -14.63 2.01
N ASN A 19 9.61 -15.24 0.84
CA ASN A 19 9.33 -16.67 0.65
C ASN A 19 10.58 -17.58 0.77
N GLY A 20 11.72 -17.03 1.22
CA GLY A 20 12.96 -17.80 1.39
C GLY A 20 13.64 -18.23 0.07
N LEU A 21 13.21 -17.69 -1.06
CA LEU A 21 13.74 -18.00 -2.39
C LEU A 21 14.99 -17.18 -2.75
N GLN A 22 15.30 -16.18 -1.95
CA GLN A 22 16.48 -15.32 -2.12
C GLN A 22 17.03 -14.93 -0.74
N LYS A 23 18.35 -15.04 -0.57
CA LYS A 23 19.04 -14.58 0.63
C LYS A 23 18.94 -13.06 0.75
N ILE A 24 18.71 -12.56 1.96
CA ILE A 24 18.81 -11.14 2.26
C ILE A 24 20.28 -10.76 2.26
N THR A 25 20.66 -9.79 1.44
CA THR A 25 22.01 -9.22 1.38
C THR A 25 21.96 -7.79 1.86
N PRO A 26 22.88 -7.35 2.72
CA PRO A 26 22.96 -5.96 3.14
C PRO A 26 23.31 -5.05 1.96
N ILE A 27 22.98 -3.77 2.07
CA ILE A 27 23.36 -2.73 1.09
C ILE A 27 24.89 -2.63 1.00
N HIS A 28 25.52 -2.68 2.15
CA HIS A 28 26.97 -2.75 2.33
C HIS A 28 27.25 -3.46 3.66
N PRO A 29 28.34 -4.22 3.81
CA PRO A 29 28.65 -4.93 5.08
C PRO A 29 28.65 -4.03 6.31
N GLU A 30 29.23 -2.82 6.22
CA GLU A 30 29.26 -1.85 7.32
C GLU A 30 27.86 -1.36 7.74
N LEU A 31 26.86 -1.47 6.87
CA LEU A 31 25.51 -0.95 7.06
C LEU A 31 24.51 -2.04 7.52
N GLU A 32 24.96 -3.29 7.65
CA GLU A 32 24.09 -4.41 8.01
C GLU A 32 23.45 -4.20 9.39
N GLU A 33 24.25 -4.06 10.43
CA GLU A 33 23.75 -3.87 11.79
C GLU A 33 23.03 -2.54 12.01
N PRO A 34 23.58 -1.37 11.57
CA PRO A 34 22.89 -0.10 11.78
C PRO A 34 21.52 -0.03 11.10
N LEU A 35 21.36 -0.62 9.91
CA LEU A 35 20.11 -0.58 9.16
C LEU A 35 19.15 -1.73 9.49
N LYS A 36 19.56 -2.73 10.25
CA LYS A 36 18.72 -3.87 10.61
C LYS A 36 17.39 -3.45 11.20
N GLN A 37 17.40 -2.58 12.21
CA GLN A 37 16.18 -2.06 12.83
C GLN A 37 15.22 -1.30 11.87
N VAL A 38 15.72 -0.87 10.72
CA VAL A 38 14.96 -0.12 9.72
C VAL A 38 14.47 -1.01 8.59
N LEU A 39 15.27 -2.03 8.22
CA LEU A 39 15.07 -2.81 6.99
C LEU A 39 14.59 -4.25 7.23
N ASP A 40 14.60 -4.76 8.47
CA ASP A 40 14.19 -6.15 8.76
C ASP A 40 12.75 -6.41 8.29
N GLU A 41 11.83 -5.49 8.57
CA GLU A 41 10.41 -5.62 8.18
C GLU A 41 10.18 -5.64 6.65
N THR A 42 11.16 -5.18 5.89
CA THR A 42 11.13 -5.13 4.42
C THR A 42 12.19 -6.00 3.77
N TYR A 43 12.72 -6.99 4.52
CA TYR A 43 13.68 -7.97 4.02
C TYR A 43 14.93 -7.33 3.40
N GLY A 44 15.46 -6.28 4.06
CA GLY A 44 16.67 -5.56 3.62
C GLY A 44 16.43 -4.58 2.46
N LEU A 45 15.20 -4.23 2.15
CA LEU A 45 14.85 -3.29 1.07
C LEU A 45 14.35 -1.96 1.63
N ILE A 46 14.78 -0.86 1.01
CA ILE A 46 14.17 0.45 1.24
C ILE A 46 12.91 0.54 0.36
N ILE A 47 11.75 0.78 0.98
CA ILE A 47 10.45 0.86 0.32
C ILE A 47 9.72 2.15 0.73
N TYR A 48 9.84 2.53 2.00
CA TYR A 48 9.09 3.61 2.61
C TYR A 48 9.91 4.88 2.77
N GLN A 49 9.23 6.03 2.70
CA GLN A 49 9.82 7.35 2.98
C GLN A 49 10.43 7.41 4.39
N GLU A 50 9.75 6.80 5.34
CA GLU A 50 10.16 6.73 6.74
C GLU A 50 11.48 5.95 6.92
N GLN A 51 11.73 4.95 6.07
CA GLN A 51 13.02 4.23 6.07
C GLN A 51 14.16 5.10 5.55
N VAL A 52 13.92 5.93 4.53
CA VAL A 52 14.90 6.91 4.05
C VAL A 52 15.26 7.91 5.15
N GLN A 53 14.25 8.45 5.85
CA GLN A 53 14.47 9.37 6.96
C GLN A 53 15.23 8.73 8.12
N SER A 54 14.87 7.49 8.47
CA SER A 54 15.54 6.75 9.54
C SER A 54 16.98 6.39 9.18
N ALA A 55 17.23 5.97 7.94
CA ALA A 55 18.58 5.71 7.45
C ALA A 55 19.46 6.96 7.52
N ALA A 56 18.97 8.12 7.08
CA ALA A 56 19.71 9.38 7.15
C ALA A 56 20.01 9.81 8.59
N ARG A 57 19.11 9.53 9.53
CA ARG A 57 19.32 9.82 10.95
C ARG A 57 20.36 8.91 11.58
N ILE A 58 20.28 7.62 11.31
CA ILE A 58 21.18 6.61 11.90
C ILE A 58 22.56 6.71 11.31
N LEU A 59 22.68 6.84 10.00
CA LEU A 59 23.95 6.77 9.30
C LEU A 59 24.67 8.11 9.24
N ALA A 60 23.95 9.21 9.01
CA ALA A 60 24.54 10.53 8.82
C ALA A 60 24.22 11.52 9.95
N GLY A 61 23.64 11.06 11.08
CA GLY A 61 23.37 11.88 12.25
C GLY A 61 22.34 13.01 12.02
N TYR A 62 21.46 12.85 11.03
CA TYR A 62 20.47 13.89 10.72
C TYR A 62 19.44 14.04 11.84
N SER A 63 19.08 15.29 12.14
CA SER A 63 17.86 15.57 12.90
C SER A 63 16.62 15.17 12.11
N LEU A 64 15.48 15.00 12.78
CA LEU A 64 14.18 14.72 12.11
C LEU A 64 13.86 15.77 11.03
N GLY A 65 14.08 17.06 11.34
CA GLY A 65 13.84 18.13 10.39
C GLY A 65 14.74 18.07 9.17
N LYS A 66 16.05 17.78 9.36
CA LYS A 66 17.01 17.64 8.25
C LYS A 66 16.70 16.39 7.40
N ALA A 67 16.31 15.29 8.03
CA ALA A 67 15.88 14.08 7.31
C ALA A 67 14.61 14.34 6.48
N ASP A 68 13.67 15.16 6.96
CA ASP A 68 12.50 15.54 6.18
C ASP A 68 12.85 16.48 5.01
N VAL A 69 13.81 17.38 5.18
CA VAL A 69 14.35 18.19 4.07
C VAL A 69 14.94 17.30 2.99
N LEU A 70 15.77 16.29 3.36
CA LEU A 70 16.30 15.31 2.42
C LEU A 70 15.18 14.57 1.68
N ARG A 71 14.18 14.05 2.42
CA ARG A 71 13.02 13.39 1.82
C ARG A 71 12.29 14.29 0.81
N ARG A 72 12.06 15.56 1.15
CA ARG A 72 11.41 16.52 0.25
C ARG A 72 12.27 16.87 -0.96
N ALA A 73 13.59 16.99 -0.79
CA ALA A 73 14.52 17.19 -1.88
C ALA A 73 14.46 16.03 -2.87
N MET A 74 14.43 14.81 -2.36
CA MET A 74 14.25 13.61 -3.14
C MET A 74 12.91 13.61 -3.89
N GLY A 75 11.81 14.06 -3.26
CA GLY A 75 10.46 14.08 -3.86
C GLY A 75 10.27 15.12 -4.98
N LYS A 76 11.10 16.17 -5.04
CA LYS A 76 10.96 17.25 -6.04
C LYS A 76 11.54 16.94 -7.40
N LYS A 77 12.18 15.78 -7.60
CA LYS A 77 12.85 15.35 -8.86
C LYS A 77 13.83 16.39 -9.43
N LYS A 78 14.45 17.21 -8.56
CA LYS A 78 15.43 18.21 -8.95
C LYS A 78 16.83 17.69 -8.65
N PRO A 79 17.61 17.24 -9.67
CA PRO A 79 18.94 16.70 -9.47
C PRO A 79 19.87 17.64 -8.71
N GLU A 80 19.74 18.95 -8.97
CA GLU A 80 20.54 19.99 -8.33
C GLU A 80 20.34 20.08 -6.80
N VAL A 81 19.09 19.87 -6.35
CA VAL A 81 18.76 19.88 -4.91
C VAL A 81 19.31 18.62 -4.24
N LEU A 82 19.18 17.49 -4.91
CA LEU A 82 19.72 16.23 -4.44
C LEU A 82 21.25 16.22 -4.38
N ALA A 83 21.91 16.80 -5.39
CA ALA A 83 23.37 16.96 -5.40
C ALA A 83 23.87 17.82 -4.23
N LYS A 84 23.12 18.86 -3.84
CA LYS A 84 23.45 19.67 -2.66
C LYS A 84 23.33 18.89 -1.35
N GLU A 85 22.38 17.96 -1.25
CA GLU A 85 22.20 17.11 -0.07
C GLU A 85 23.25 15.99 0.04
N LYS A 86 23.90 15.61 -1.08
CA LYS A 86 24.95 14.58 -1.06
C LYS A 86 26.11 14.95 -0.16
N VAL A 87 26.60 16.17 -0.25
CA VAL A 87 27.78 16.63 0.48
C VAL A 87 27.59 16.54 2.00
N PRO A 88 26.53 17.13 2.60
CA PRO A 88 26.30 17.00 4.04
C PRO A 88 25.96 15.57 4.47
N PHE A 89 25.37 14.75 3.61
CA PHE A 89 25.07 13.36 3.92
C PHE A 89 26.38 12.55 4.04
N PHE A 90 27.28 12.66 3.07
CA PHE A 90 28.58 11.98 3.10
C PHE A 90 29.44 12.47 4.26
N ALA A 91 29.46 13.78 4.55
CA ALA A 91 30.15 14.32 5.72
C ALA A 91 29.65 13.68 7.02
N GLY A 92 28.33 13.61 7.20
CA GLY A 92 27.72 12.97 8.37
C GLY A 92 28.04 11.49 8.47
N MET A 93 28.01 10.72 7.38
CA MET A 93 28.40 9.31 7.37
C MET A 93 29.87 9.13 7.78
N LYS A 94 30.76 9.96 7.25
CA LYS A 94 32.18 9.96 7.62
C LYS A 94 32.40 10.26 9.12
N GLU A 95 31.67 11.24 9.66
CA GLU A 95 31.70 11.55 11.10
C GLU A 95 31.26 10.37 11.98
N HIS A 96 30.37 9.52 11.47
CA HIS A 96 29.91 8.30 12.14
C HIS A 96 30.79 7.06 11.84
N GLY A 97 31.91 7.25 11.16
CA GLY A 97 32.92 6.20 10.95
C GLY A 97 32.68 5.29 9.75
N TYR A 98 31.74 5.61 8.86
CA TYR A 98 31.48 4.82 7.65
C TYR A 98 32.43 5.21 6.51
N SER A 99 32.79 4.21 5.69
CA SER A 99 33.60 4.40 4.49
C SER A 99 32.88 5.20 3.41
N GLU A 100 33.65 5.70 2.45
CA GLU A 100 33.09 6.38 1.28
C GLU A 100 32.30 5.40 0.39
N GLU A 101 32.77 4.16 0.30
CA GLU A 101 32.09 3.07 -0.42
C GLU A 101 30.72 2.76 0.20
N ALA A 102 30.62 2.66 1.51
CA ALA A 102 29.36 2.47 2.21
C ALA A 102 28.41 3.66 1.99
N SER A 103 28.95 4.89 2.04
CA SER A 103 28.19 6.12 1.79
C SER A 103 27.66 6.17 0.37
N GLN A 104 28.47 5.78 -0.62
CA GLN A 104 28.05 5.74 -2.02
C GLN A 104 27.02 4.64 -2.25
N ALA A 105 27.20 3.45 -1.67
CA ALA A 105 26.27 2.33 -1.82
C ALA A 105 24.84 2.68 -1.34
N VAL A 106 24.72 3.31 -0.17
CA VAL A 106 23.39 3.73 0.31
C VAL A 106 22.83 4.90 -0.51
N TRP A 107 23.69 5.84 -0.93
CA TRP A 107 23.25 6.98 -1.74
C TRP A 107 22.70 6.53 -3.10
N ASP A 108 23.32 5.57 -3.75
CA ASP A 108 22.89 5.01 -5.04
C ASP A 108 21.53 4.30 -4.93
N ILE A 109 21.18 3.80 -3.77
CA ILE A 109 19.83 3.28 -3.51
C ILE A 109 18.84 4.42 -3.21
N LEU A 110 19.26 5.46 -2.48
CA LEU A 110 18.38 6.57 -2.13
C LEU A 110 17.98 7.43 -3.35
N VAL A 111 18.89 7.63 -4.31
CA VAL A 111 18.66 8.47 -5.50
C VAL A 111 17.46 8.03 -6.34
N PRO A 112 17.30 6.75 -6.72
CA PRO A 112 16.13 6.28 -7.47
C PRO A 112 14.81 6.44 -6.68
N PHE A 113 14.87 6.46 -5.34
CA PHE A 113 13.71 6.72 -4.48
C PHE A 113 13.27 8.18 -4.47
N SER A 114 14.05 9.08 -5.09
CA SER A 114 13.80 10.52 -5.12
C SER A 114 12.55 10.94 -5.89
N GLY A 115 11.45 10.42 -5.60
CA GLY A 115 10.17 10.78 -6.22
C GLY A 115 9.10 9.72 -6.06
N TYR A 116 9.46 8.56 -5.52
CA TYR A 116 8.57 7.40 -5.55
C TYR A 116 8.53 6.57 -4.26
N ALA A 117 9.21 6.96 -3.18
CA ALA A 117 9.08 6.27 -1.90
C ALA A 117 7.65 6.41 -1.35
N PHE A 118 7.12 5.32 -0.82
CA PHE A 118 5.74 5.25 -0.38
C PHE A 118 5.61 5.66 1.10
N ASN A 119 4.49 6.29 1.47
CA ASN A 119 4.20 6.58 2.88
C ASN A 119 3.75 5.30 3.59
N LYS A 120 4.45 4.92 4.66
CA LYS A 120 4.15 3.70 5.43
C LYS A 120 2.81 3.79 6.15
N ALA A 121 2.48 4.95 6.71
CA ALA A 121 1.21 5.16 7.40
C ALA A 121 0.01 4.95 6.46
N HIS A 122 0.11 5.41 5.21
CA HIS A 122 -0.89 5.14 4.19
C HIS A 122 -1.03 3.64 3.90
N SER A 123 0.09 2.93 3.74
CA SER A 123 0.08 1.47 3.54
C SER A 123 -0.56 0.73 4.72
N ALA A 124 -0.25 1.12 5.95
CA ALA A 124 -0.81 0.51 7.15
C ALA A 124 -2.32 0.71 7.25
N ALA A 125 -2.80 1.94 6.99
CA ALA A 125 -4.22 2.25 7.01
C ALA A 125 -5.00 1.44 5.95
N TYR A 126 -4.53 1.40 4.71
CA TYR A 126 -5.17 0.59 3.67
C TYR A 126 -5.02 -0.91 3.89
N GLY A 127 -3.93 -1.34 4.49
CA GLY A 127 -3.75 -2.73 4.91
C GLY A 127 -4.81 -3.16 5.92
N LEU A 128 -5.12 -2.30 6.89
CA LEU A 128 -6.19 -2.54 7.86
C LEU A 128 -7.56 -2.62 7.19
N ILE A 129 -7.88 -1.70 6.27
CA ILE A 129 -9.14 -1.74 5.50
C ILE A 129 -9.22 -3.04 4.68
N SER A 130 -8.12 -3.45 4.03
CA SER A 130 -8.06 -4.71 3.28
C SER A 130 -8.31 -5.93 4.18
N TYR A 131 -7.76 -5.91 5.39
CA TYR A 131 -8.02 -6.95 6.39
C TYR A 131 -9.50 -6.98 6.79
N TRP A 132 -10.11 -5.82 7.09
CA TRP A 132 -11.52 -5.74 7.44
C TRP A 132 -12.44 -6.26 6.34
N THR A 133 -12.17 -5.88 5.09
CA THR A 133 -12.97 -6.38 3.96
C THR A 133 -12.83 -7.88 3.78
N ALA A 134 -11.63 -8.43 3.94
CA ALA A 134 -11.41 -9.88 3.89
C ALA A 134 -12.12 -10.60 5.06
N TYR A 135 -12.03 -10.04 6.27
CA TYR A 135 -12.71 -10.57 7.45
C TYR A 135 -14.22 -10.60 7.26
N LEU A 136 -14.82 -9.47 6.85
CA LEU A 136 -16.25 -9.36 6.61
C LEU A 136 -16.71 -10.33 5.51
N LYS A 137 -15.98 -10.41 4.42
CA LYS A 137 -16.27 -11.37 3.33
C LYS A 137 -16.23 -12.83 3.80
N THR A 138 -15.36 -13.15 4.75
CA THR A 138 -15.21 -14.52 5.26
C THR A 138 -16.29 -14.89 6.29
N HIS A 139 -16.58 -13.98 7.20
CA HIS A 139 -17.44 -14.25 8.37
C HIS A 139 -18.89 -13.79 8.20
N TYR A 140 -19.12 -12.81 7.30
CA TYR A 140 -20.43 -12.22 7.00
C TYR A 140 -20.62 -12.09 5.49
N PRO A 141 -20.53 -13.22 4.74
CA PRO A 141 -20.45 -13.18 3.28
C PRO A 141 -21.71 -12.61 2.61
N VAL A 142 -22.89 -12.84 3.18
CA VAL A 142 -24.17 -12.39 2.61
C VAL A 142 -24.30 -10.87 2.76
N GLU A 143 -24.06 -10.35 3.97
CA GLU A 143 -24.07 -8.92 4.25
C GLU A 143 -22.98 -8.18 3.47
N PHE A 144 -21.78 -8.77 3.38
CA PHE A 144 -20.69 -8.22 2.59
C PHE A 144 -21.08 -8.09 1.11
N MET A 145 -21.70 -9.14 0.54
CA MET A 145 -22.13 -9.11 -0.87
C MET A 145 -23.29 -8.15 -1.10
N ALA A 146 -24.22 -8.02 -0.17
CA ALA A 146 -25.31 -7.02 -0.25
C ALA A 146 -24.73 -5.59 -0.28
N ALA A 147 -23.82 -5.28 0.65
CA ALA A 147 -23.14 -3.98 0.71
C ALA A 147 -22.29 -3.70 -0.55
N LEU A 148 -21.60 -4.71 -1.06
CA LEU A 148 -20.78 -4.60 -2.27
C LEU A 148 -21.62 -4.32 -3.52
N LEU A 149 -22.74 -5.01 -3.67
CA LEU A 149 -23.72 -4.81 -4.75
C LEU A 149 -24.37 -3.43 -4.63
N GLN A 150 -24.73 -3.00 -3.43
CA GLN A 150 -25.28 -1.65 -3.19
C GLN A 150 -24.28 -0.56 -3.62
N GLY A 151 -23.00 -0.68 -3.25
CA GLY A 151 -21.95 0.24 -3.66
C GLY A 151 -21.69 0.26 -5.18
N ALA A 152 -22.12 -0.75 -5.90
CA ALA A 152 -22.00 -0.88 -7.35
C ALA A 152 -23.31 -0.63 -8.13
N ALA A 153 -24.43 -0.33 -7.47
CA ALA A 153 -25.77 -0.31 -8.06
C ALA A 153 -25.89 0.56 -9.33
N THR A 154 -25.11 1.64 -9.42
CA THR A 154 -25.07 2.53 -10.60
C THR A 154 -24.09 2.10 -11.69
N ASN A 155 -23.27 1.06 -11.45
CA ASN A 155 -22.24 0.58 -12.37
C ASN A 155 -22.54 -0.84 -12.83
N LYS A 156 -23.07 -0.99 -14.05
CA LYS A 156 -23.52 -2.28 -14.61
C LYS A 156 -22.43 -3.33 -14.66
N ASP A 157 -21.21 -2.95 -15.05
CA ASP A 157 -20.10 -3.89 -15.22
C ASP A 157 -19.66 -4.44 -13.85
N LYS A 158 -19.55 -3.57 -12.85
CA LYS A 158 -19.25 -3.99 -11.47
C LYS A 158 -20.39 -4.83 -10.88
N THR A 159 -21.64 -4.46 -11.12
CA THR A 159 -22.79 -5.24 -10.64
C THR A 159 -22.76 -6.66 -11.24
N ALA A 160 -22.53 -6.78 -12.54
CA ALA A 160 -22.41 -8.10 -13.19
C ALA A 160 -21.26 -8.93 -12.63
N LEU A 161 -20.10 -8.30 -12.39
CA LEU A 161 -18.94 -8.94 -11.77
C LEU A 161 -19.28 -9.47 -10.35
N TYR A 162 -19.92 -8.65 -9.52
CA TYR A 162 -20.25 -9.01 -8.15
C TYR A 162 -21.39 -10.03 -8.05
N LEU A 163 -22.34 -10.01 -8.96
CA LEU A 163 -23.33 -11.09 -9.09
C LEU A 163 -22.68 -12.42 -9.47
N GLY A 164 -21.67 -12.39 -10.35
CA GLY A 164 -20.86 -13.56 -10.66
C GLY A 164 -20.09 -14.09 -9.44
N GLU A 165 -19.52 -13.19 -8.64
CA GLU A 165 -18.82 -13.56 -7.40
C GLU A 165 -19.78 -14.14 -6.35
N ALA A 166 -20.96 -13.56 -6.15
CA ALA A 166 -21.98 -14.10 -5.26
C ALA A 166 -22.33 -15.55 -5.62
N ARG A 167 -22.56 -15.82 -6.92
CA ARG A 167 -22.81 -17.20 -7.41
C ARG A 167 -21.64 -18.14 -7.11
N ARG A 168 -20.40 -17.69 -7.34
CA ARG A 168 -19.19 -18.48 -7.05
C ARG A 168 -19.07 -18.81 -5.56
N MET A 169 -19.54 -17.92 -4.68
CA MET A 169 -19.59 -18.12 -3.24
C MET A 169 -20.78 -18.96 -2.77
N GLY A 170 -21.69 -19.37 -3.67
CA GLY A 170 -22.91 -20.09 -3.32
C GLY A 170 -24.02 -19.22 -2.75
N ILE A 171 -23.90 -17.88 -2.86
CA ILE A 171 -24.88 -16.93 -2.35
C ILE A 171 -25.90 -16.65 -3.47
N GLN A 172 -27.16 -16.96 -3.20
CA GLN A 172 -28.25 -16.65 -4.11
C GLN A 172 -28.60 -15.17 -4.00
N VAL A 173 -28.78 -14.52 -5.16
CA VAL A 173 -29.33 -13.16 -5.24
C VAL A 173 -30.73 -13.27 -5.81
N LEU A 174 -31.73 -12.95 -4.98
CA LEU A 174 -33.15 -13.03 -5.32
C LEU A 174 -33.55 -11.82 -6.17
N SER A 175 -34.48 -12.04 -7.09
CA SER A 175 -35.07 -10.97 -7.92
C SER A 175 -35.78 -9.91 -7.04
N PRO A 176 -35.89 -8.66 -7.51
CA PRO A 176 -36.65 -7.66 -6.80
C PRO A 176 -38.12 -8.07 -6.68
N ASP A 177 -38.71 -7.81 -5.52
CA ASP A 177 -40.11 -8.09 -5.19
C ASP A 177 -40.70 -6.88 -4.46
N VAL A 178 -41.83 -6.39 -4.91
CA VAL A 178 -42.48 -5.19 -4.36
C VAL A 178 -42.97 -5.35 -2.93
N ASN A 179 -43.18 -6.60 -2.47
CA ASN A 179 -43.64 -6.89 -1.13
C ASN A 179 -42.50 -7.18 -0.13
N GLU A 180 -41.32 -7.53 -0.65
CA GLU A 180 -40.21 -8.02 0.17
C GLU A 180 -38.94 -7.18 0.04
N SER A 181 -38.74 -6.52 -1.11
CA SER A 181 -37.53 -5.72 -1.34
C SER A 181 -37.67 -4.33 -0.74
N VAL A 182 -36.62 -3.90 -0.08
CA VAL A 182 -36.44 -2.49 0.30
C VAL A 182 -35.72 -1.75 -0.84
N TYR A 183 -35.45 -0.45 -0.64
CA TYR A 183 -34.75 0.36 -1.63
C TYR A 183 -33.33 -0.16 -1.94
N GLU A 184 -32.58 -0.54 -0.94
CA GLU A 184 -31.22 -1.05 -1.04
C GLU A 184 -31.16 -2.57 -1.19
N TYR A 185 -30.01 -3.10 -1.67
CA TYR A 185 -29.72 -4.52 -1.52
C TYR A 185 -29.67 -4.88 -0.03
N SER A 186 -30.30 -5.99 0.35
CA SER A 186 -30.38 -6.43 1.74
C SER A 186 -30.01 -7.90 1.89
N ALA A 187 -29.40 -8.22 3.02
CA ALA A 187 -29.19 -9.60 3.44
C ALA A 187 -30.48 -10.12 4.12
N VAL A 188 -30.97 -11.27 3.64
CA VAL A 188 -32.16 -11.93 4.21
C VAL A 188 -31.82 -13.40 4.44
N GLY A 189 -31.46 -13.74 5.69
CA GLY A 189 -30.90 -15.06 5.99
C GLY A 189 -29.63 -15.33 5.17
N ASP A 190 -29.62 -16.42 4.42
CA ASP A 190 -28.45 -16.85 3.64
C ASP A 190 -28.44 -16.33 2.19
N VAL A 191 -29.33 -15.38 1.86
CA VAL A 191 -29.48 -14.85 0.49
C VAL A 191 -29.41 -13.33 0.48
N VAL A 192 -29.10 -12.77 -0.67
CA VAL A 192 -29.20 -11.33 -0.92
C VAL A 192 -30.49 -11.02 -1.67
N ARG A 193 -31.30 -10.09 -1.19
CA ARG A 193 -32.45 -9.56 -1.88
C ARG A 193 -32.04 -8.35 -2.73
N PHE A 194 -32.45 -8.34 -4.00
CA PHE A 194 -32.20 -7.23 -4.90
C PHE A 194 -33.01 -5.99 -4.48
N GLY A 195 -32.33 -4.84 -4.38
CA GLY A 195 -32.95 -3.57 -3.98
C GLY A 195 -33.79 -2.94 -5.09
N LEU A 196 -34.96 -2.37 -4.78
CA LEU A 196 -35.83 -1.70 -5.75
C LEU A 196 -35.15 -0.48 -6.37
N GLY A 197 -34.31 0.25 -5.62
CA GLY A 197 -33.55 1.41 -6.11
C GLY A 197 -32.47 1.08 -7.14
N ALA A 198 -32.08 -0.18 -7.28
CA ALA A 198 -31.15 -0.63 -8.31
C ALA A 198 -31.86 -0.93 -9.66
N ILE A 199 -33.17 -0.91 -9.70
CA ILE A 199 -33.95 -1.06 -10.91
C ILE A 199 -33.91 0.26 -11.71
N ARG A 200 -33.61 0.17 -13.00
CA ARG A 200 -33.51 1.36 -13.84
C ARG A 200 -34.84 2.14 -13.84
N ASN A 201 -34.74 3.46 -13.62
CA ASN A 201 -35.85 4.41 -13.57
C ASN A 201 -36.78 4.27 -12.35
N VAL A 202 -36.39 3.51 -11.33
CA VAL A 202 -37.05 3.51 -10.03
C VAL A 202 -36.27 4.47 -9.12
N GLY A 203 -36.90 5.54 -8.70
CA GLY A 203 -36.32 6.52 -7.76
C GLY A 203 -36.84 6.34 -6.36
N ASP A 204 -36.15 6.97 -5.39
CA ASP A 204 -36.44 6.89 -3.95
C ASP A 204 -37.91 7.15 -3.62
N LYS A 205 -38.52 8.16 -4.28
CA LYS A 205 -39.93 8.53 -4.06
C LYS A 205 -40.94 7.49 -4.56
N ALA A 206 -40.54 6.57 -5.43
CA ALA A 206 -41.39 5.51 -5.92
C ALA A 206 -41.39 4.27 -5.03
N VAL A 207 -40.41 4.16 -4.14
CA VAL A 207 -40.23 3.03 -3.22
C VAL A 207 -40.68 3.38 -1.81
N ALA A 208 -40.73 4.69 -1.46
CA ALA A 208 -41.25 5.19 -0.20
C ALA A 208 -42.80 5.10 -0.16
#